data_a44f39a73115bc4921db4fcd202af0e3
#
_entry.id   a44f39a73115bc4921db4fcd202af0e3
#
_cell.length_a   1.000
_cell.length_b   1.000
_cell.length_c   1.000
_cell.angle_alpha   90.00
_cell.angle_beta   90.00
_cell.angle_gamma   90.00
#
_symmetry.space_group_name_H-M   'P 1'
#
loop_
_entity.id
_entity.type
_entity.pdbx_description
1 polymer ?
#
loop_
_entity_poly.entity_id
_entity_poly.type
_entity_poly.pdbx_seq_one_letter_code
_entity_poly.pdbx_strand_id
1 'polypeptide(L)'
;MHIELVKSEWFGSPGNEPVRLVEHDPDWAIQALDWALRIQRAIGSIAETVEHIGSTAVPGLVAKPVLDLLVVVPNIADEPVYRHSLESLGLVLRQHETDHRFFRPPAGELRTVHVHVCEAGSLWEQEHLVFRGRLQADASLAGAYANLKRGLARSVGHDRLAYSAGKSQFIKDVVDGRWPRDLSV
;
A
#
# COMPACT_ATOMS: atom_id res chain seq x y z
N MET A 1 30.99 6.49 -4.80
CA MET A 1 29.68 6.16 -4.21
C MET A 1 28.68 6.17 -5.37
N HIS A 2 28.42 5.00 -5.99
CA HIS A 2 27.45 4.87 -7.06
C HIS A 2 26.07 4.88 -6.43
N ILE A 3 25.31 5.94 -6.68
CA ILE A 3 23.87 5.92 -6.47
C ILE A 3 23.32 5.04 -7.59
N GLU A 4 23.06 3.78 -7.31
CA GLU A 4 22.22 2.98 -8.20
C GLU A 4 20.83 3.63 -8.22
N LEU A 5 20.51 4.22 -9.36
CA LEU A 5 19.16 4.69 -9.65
C LEU A 5 18.24 3.49 -9.52
N VAL A 6 17.33 3.49 -8.54
CA VAL A 6 16.27 2.50 -8.42
C VAL A 6 15.56 2.44 -9.78
N LYS A 7 15.78 1.37 -10.52
CA LYS A 7 15.11 1.17 -11.81
C LYS A 7 13.67 0.82 -11.51
N SER A 8 12.78 1.79 -11.66
CA SER A 8 11.33 1.58 -11.60
C SER A 8 10.81 1.44 -13.02
N GLU A 9 10.18 0.30 -13.32
CA GLU A 9 9.51 0.04 -14.59
C GLU A 9 8.00 -0.01 -14.37
N TRP A 10 7.27 0.79 -15.14
CA TRP A 10 5.81 0.84 -15.12
C TRP A 10 5.20 0.15 -16.32
N PHE A 11 4.24 -0.73 -16.09
CA PHE A 11 3.46 -1.40 -17.12
C PHE A 11 2.09 -0.74 -17.28
N GLY A 12 1.95 0.10 -18.31
CA GLY A 12 0.73 0.84 -18.65
C GLY A 12 0.52 2.14 -17.84
N SER A 13 -0.65 2.75 -17.96
CA SER A 13 -0.97 4.04 -17.34
C SER A 13 -1.30 3.93 -15.85
N PRO A 14 -0.91 4.90 -15.00
CA PRO A 14 -1.31 4.95 -13.58
C PRO A 14 -2.83 5.11 -13.37
N GLY A 15 -3.57 5.56 -14.40
CA GLY A 15 -5.01 5.81 -14.37
C GLY A 15 -5.34 7.22 -13.88
N ASN A 16 -6.43 7.77 -14.41
CA ASN A 16 -6.85 9.17 -14.22
C ASN A 16 -8.09 9.32 -13.32
N GLU A 17 -8.55 8.23 -12.66
CA GLU A 17 -9.73 8.35 -11.81
C GLU A 17 -9.43 9.26 -10.62
N PRO A 18 -10.37 10.17 -10.28
CA PRO A 18 -10.18 11.07 -9.16
C PRO A 18 -10.06 10.31 -7.83
N VAL A 19 -9.28 10.87 -6.91
CA VAL A 19 -9.14 10.35 -5.55
C VAL A 19 -10.44 10.61 -4.79
N ARG A 20 -11.18 9.55 -4.51
CA ARG A 20 -12.37 9.59 -3.65
C ARG A 20 -12.01 9.00 -2.29
N LEU A 21 -12.17 9.78 -1.24
CA LEU A 21 -12.06 9.31 0.15
C LEU A 21 -13.47 9.01 0.68
N VAL A 22 -13.58 7.93 1.44
CA VAL A 22 -14.79 7.52 2.17
C VAL A 22 -14.43 7.28 3.63
N GLU A 23 -15.44 7.35 4.51
CA GLU A 23 -15.24 6.98 5.91
C GLU A 23 -14.88 5.49 6.03
N HIS A 24 -14.30 5.11 7.17
CA HIS A 24 -13.89 3.73 7.40
C HIS A 24 -15.07 2.77 7.31
N ASP A 25 -14.87 1.70 6.55
CA ASP A 25 -15.81 0.60 6.41
C ASP A 25 -15.27 -0.63 7.18
N PRO A 26 -15.96 -1.11 8.21
CA PRO A 26 -15.51 -2.28 8.98
C PRO A 26 -15.41 -3.56 8.14
N ASP A 27 -16.11 -3.64 7.02
CA ASP A 27 -16.05 -4.80 6.10
C ASP A 27 -14.69 -4.89 5.38
N TRP A 28 -13.89 -3.84 5.36
CA TRP A 28 -12.55 -3.90 4.77
C TRP A 28 -11.65 -4.94 5.43
N ALA A 29 -11.77 -5.14 6.74
CA ALA A 29 -10.99 -6.16 7.45
C ALA A 29 -11.37 -7.58 6.99
N ILE A 30 -12.68 -7.84 6.78
CA ILE A 30 -13.20 -9.13 6.29
C ILE A 30 -12.78 -9.36 4.85
N GLN A 31 -12.92 -8.35 4.00
CA GLN A 31 -12.53 -8.41 2.59
C GLN A 31 -11.01 -8.62 2.43
N ALA A 32 -10.20 -7.95 3.26
CA ALA A 32 -8.75 -8.12 3.25
C ALA A 32 -8.34 -9.53 3.69
N LEU A 33 -9.01 -10.09 4.69
CA LEU A 33 -8.79 -11.48 5.10
C LEU A 33 -9.13 -12.48 3.99
N ASP A 34 -10.25 -12.28 3.27
CA ASP A 34 -10.61 -13.13 2.12
C ASP A 34 -9.52 -13.06 1.04
N TRP A 35 -9.07 -11.86 0.68
CA TRP A 35 -7.97 -11.68 -0.26
C TRP A 35 -6.67 -12.33 0.22
N ALA A 36 -6.31 -12.16 1.48
CA ALA A 36 -5.10 -12.78 2.06
C ALA A 36 -5.16 -14.31 1.97
N LEU A 37 -6.30 -14.92 2.28
CA LEU A 37 -6.50 -16.36 2.16
C LEU A 37 -6.44 -16.84 0.69
N ARG A 38 -7.00 -16.10 -0.25
CA ARG A 38 -6.91 -16.42 -1.68
C ARG A 38 -5.48 -16.35 -2.19
N ILE A 39 -4.75 -15.31 -1.82
CA ILE A 39 -3.34 -15.14 -2.16
C ILE A 39 -2.51 -16.27 -1.56
N GLN A 40 -2.68 -16.55 -0.25
CA GLN A 40 -1.96 -17.62 0.43
C GLN A 40 -2.19 -18.99 -0.22
N ARG A 41 -3.43 -19.28 -0.65
CA ARG A 41 -3.74 -20.54 -1.36
C ARG A 41 -3.09 -20.59 -2.76
N ALA A 42 -3.05 -19.47 -3.47
CA ALA A 42 -2.50 -19.42 -4.82
C ALA A 42 -0.97 -19.50 -4.85
N ILE A 43 -0.29 -18.82 -3.91
CA ILE A 43 1.18 -18.78 -3.83
C ILE A 43 1.72 -19.94 -2.98
N GLY A 44 0.95 -20.46 -2.03
CA GLY A 44 1.35 -21.54 -1.14
C GLY A 44 2.43 -21.10 -0.13
N SER A 45 3.39 -21.98 0.12
CA SER A 45 4.47 -21.78 1.10
C SER A 45 5.53 -20.74 0.67
N ILE A 46 5.43 -20.20 -0.53
CA ILE A 46 6.34 -19.13 -1.00
C ILE A 46 5.98 -17.79 -0.34
N ALA A 47 4.70 -17.54 -0.05
CA ALA A 47 4.30 -16.39 0.74
C ALA A 47 4.56 -16.70 2.22
N GLU A 48 5.56 -16.07 2.82
CA GLU A 48 5.84 -16.18 4.26
C GLU A 48 4.71 -15.55 5.07
N THR A 49 4.28 -14.35 4.68
CA THR A 49 3.12 -13.66 5.26
C THR A 49 2.30 -12.94 4.19
N VAL A 50 1.01 -12.75 4.48
CA VAL A 50 0.13 -11.86 3.73
C VAL A 50 -0.58 -10.95 4.73
N GLU A 51 -0.26 -9.65 4.67
CA GLU A 51 -0.69 -8.65 5.66
C GLU A 51 -1.61 -7.59 5.02
N HIS A 52 -2.69 -7.23 5.73
CA HIS A 52 -3.48 -6.05 5.37
C HIS A 52 -2.74 -4.80 5.83
N ILE A 53 -2.32 -3.95 4.88
CA ILE A 53 -1.60 -2.70 5.13
C ILE A 53 -2.39 -1.49 4.62
N GLY A 54 -1.76 -0.33 4.62
CA GLY A 54 -2.36 0.89 4.11
C GLY A 54 -3.47 1.46 5.00
N SER A 55 -4.19 2.44 4.46
CA SER A 55 -5.18 3.21 5.23
C SER A 55 -6.42 2.40 5.60
N THR A 56 -6.82 1.43 4.79
CA THR A 56 -8.00 0.59 5.05
C THR A 56 -7.77 -0.43 6.18
N ALA A 57 -6.50 -0.67 6.53
CA ALA A 57 -6.11 -1.51 7.67
C ALA A 57 -6.17 -0.78 9.02
N VAL A 58 -6.46 0.53 9.04
CA VAL A 58 -6.51 1.34 10.28
C VAL A 58 -7.96 1.64 10.60
N PRO A 59 -8.50 1.10 11.72
CA PRO A 59 -9.89 1.35 12.11
C PRO A 59 -10.20 2.85 12.28
N GLY A 60 -11.34 3.28 11.76
CA GLY A 60 -11.79 4.67 11.85
C GLY A 60 -11.09 5.65 10.88
N LEU A 61 -10.11 5.21 10.11
CA LEU A 61 -9.35 6.09 9.22
C LEU A 61 -10.05 6.23 7.85
N VAL A 62 -10.36 7.47 7.46
CA VAL A 62 -10.84 7.78 6.10
C VAL A 62 -9.84 7.31 5.05
N ALA A 63 -10.29 6.63 4.00
CA ALA A 63 -9.42 6.08 2.98
C ALA A 63 -10.06 6.07 1.58
N LYS A 64 -9.27 5.85 0.56
CA LYS A 64 -9.79 5.34 -0.72
C LYS A 64 -10.28 3.91 -0.46
N PRO A 65 -11.43 3.49 -1.03
CA PRO A 65 -11.96 2.12 -0.84
C PRO A 65 -11.16 1.10 -1.69
N VAL A 66 -9.89 0.98 -1.38
CA VAL A 66 -8.94 0.06 -2.02
C VAL A 66 -8.15 -0.62 -0.92
N LEU A 67 -8.17 -1.94 -0.89
CA LEU A 67 -7.40 -2.73 0.06
C LEU A 67 -5.94 -2.78 -0.40
N ASP A 68 -5.01 -2.51 0.49
CA ASP A 68 -3.59 -2.71 0.24
C ASP A 68 -3.12 -3.97 0.98
N LEU A 69 -2.68 -5.00 0.25
CA LEU A 69 -2.16 -6.26 0.78
C LEU A 69 -0.64 -6.30 0.55
N LEU A 70 0.09 -6.68 1.57
CA LEU A 70 1.52 -6.96 1.51
C LEU A 70 1.74 -8.46 1.48
N VAL A 71 2.43 -8.96 0.48
CA VAL A 71 2.90 -10.34 0.36
C VAL A 71 4.41 -10.34 0.57
N VAL A 72 4.86 -11.02 1.60
CA VAL A 72 6.28 -11.18 1.90
C VAL A 72 6.76 -12.50 1.33
N VAL A 73 7.84 -12.46 0.56
CA VAL A 73 8.46 -13.63 -0.06
C VAL A 73 9.94 -13.73 0.34
N PRO A 74 10.53 -14.93 0.38
CA PRO A 74 11.93 -15.08 0.77
C PRO A 74 12.92 -14.47 -0.24
N ASN A 75 12.55 -14.41 -1.52
CA ASN A 75 13.38 -13.82 -2.58
C ASN A 75 12.47 -13.14 -3.62
N ILE A 76 12.54 -11.83 -3.70
CA ILE A 76 11.73 -11.05 -4.64
C ILE A 76 12.15 -11.27 -6.11
N ALA A 77 13.39 -11.69 -6.36
CA ALA A 77 13.89 -11.92 -7.70
C ALA A 77 13.27 -13.19 -8.35
N ASP A 78 12.70 -14.09 -7.56
CA ASP A 78 12.00 -15.27 -8.04
C ASP A 78 10.58 -14.94 -8.55
N GLU A 79 10.44 -13.78 -9.22
CA GLU A 79 9.16 -13.24 -9.69
C GLU A 79 8.27 -14.24 -10.42
N PRO A 80 8.77 -15.11 -11.34
CA PRO A 80 7.93 -16.07 -12.06
C PRO A 80 7.14 -16.99 -11.13
N VAL A 81 7.67 -17.28 -9.93
CA VAL A 81 7.07 -18.24 -8.99
C VAL A 81 5.79 -17.70 -8.35
N TYR A 82 5.74 -16.43 -7.99
CA TYR A 82 4.55 -15.82 -7.37
C TYR A 82 3.70 -15.03 -8.37
N ARG A 83 4.31 -14.52 -9.45
CA ARG A 83 3.61 -13.69 -10.45
C ARG A 83 2.47 -14.44 -11.12
N HIS A 84 2.73 -15.64 -11.63
CA HIS A 84 1.69 -16.45 -12.29
C HIS A 84 0.51 -16.74 -11.37
N SER A 85 0.78 -17.03 -10.10
CA SER A 85 -0.25 -17.23 -9.08
C SER A 85 -1.09 -15.99 -8.84
N LEU A 86 -0.47 -14.81 -8.74
CA LEU A 86 -1.20 -13.55 -8.59
C LEU A 86 -2.01 -13.19 -9.85
N GLU A 87 -1.47 -13.44 -11.04
CA GLU A 87 -2.16 -13.24 -12.30
C GLU A 87 -3.39 -14.17 -12.42
N SER A 88 -3.33 -15.41 -11.90
CA SER A 88 -4.48 -16.31 -11.86
C SER A 88 -5.64 -15.82 -10.99
N LEU A 89 -5.37 -14.88 -10.07
CA LEU A 89 -6.39 -14.21 -9.25
C LEU A 89 -6.99 -12.97 -9.94
N GLY A 90 -6.66 -12.71 -11.21
CA GLY A 90 -7.13 -11.56 -11.96
C GLY A 90 -6.31 -10.28 -11.72
N LEU A 91 -5.11 -10.40 -11.16
CA LEU A 91 -4.21 -9.27 -10.94
C LEU A 91 -3.19 -9.17 -12.07
N VAL A 92 -2.69 -7.97 -12.34
CA VAL A 92 -1.61 -7.75 -13.31
C VAL A 92 -0.47 -6.96 -12.68
N LEU A 93 0.76 -7.31 -13.03
CA LEU A 93 1.94 -6.55 -12.61
C LEU A 93 1.89 -5.16 -13.24
N ARG A 94 2.07 -4.13 -12.41
CA ARG A 94 1.99 -2.71 -12.81
C ARG A 94 3.28 -1.96 -12.60
N GLN A 95 4.05 -2.36 -11.60
CA GLN A 95 5.33 -1.75 -11.30
C GLN A 95 6.33 -2.80 -10.83
N HIS A 96 7.54 -2.69 -11.36
CA HIS A 96 8.69 -3.50 -11.01
C HIS A 96 9.80 -2.57 -10.54
N GLU A 97 10.19 -2.70 -9.29
CA GLU A 97 11.31 -2.00 -8.67
C GLU A 97 12.32 -3.00 -8.12
N THR A 98 13.46 -2.56 -7.68
CA THR A 98 14.51 -3.46 -7.15
C THR A 98 14.01 -4.29 -5.96
N ASP A 99 13.24 -3.68 -5.06
CA ASP A 99 12.82 -4.23 -3.77
C ASP A 99 11.30 -4.37 -3.62
N HIS A 100 10.53 -4.07 -4.69
CA HIS A 100 9.08 -4.05 -4.64
C HIS A 100 8.45 -4.43 -5.99
N ARG A 101 7.33 -5.17 -5.93
CA ARG A 101 6.42 -5.42 -7.07
C ARG A 101 5.01 -4.97 -6.71
N PHE A 102 4.36 -4.34 -7.67
CA PHE A 102 3.00 -3.86 -7.48
C PHE A 102 2.04 -4.50 -8.48
N PHE A 103 1.00 -5.14 -7.95
CA PHE A 103 -0.07 -5.77 -8.72
C PHE A 103 -1.42 -5.11 -8.39
N ARG A 104 -2.32 -5.10 -9.35
CA ARG A 104 -3.70 -4.65 -9.19
C ARG A 104 -4.59 -5.23 -10.29
N PRO A 105 -5.93 -5.12 -10.22
CA PRO A 105 -6.82 -5.44 -11.34
C PRO A 105 -6.42 -4.70 -12.62
N PRO A 106 -6.70 -5.29 -13.80
CA PRO A 106 -6.40 -4.70 -15.10
C PRO A 106 -7.01 -3.30 -15.29
N ALA A 107 -6.53 -2.57 -16.31
CA ALA A 107 -7.14 -1.31 -16.70
C ALA A 107 -8.57 -1.54 -17.18
N GLY A 108 -9.50 -0.68 -16.73
CA GLY A 108 -10.93 -0.81 -17.02
C GLY A 108 -11.73 -1.60 -15.97
N GLU A 109 -11.07 -2.32 -15.09
CA GLU A 109 -11.71 -2.98 -13.95
C GLU A 109 -11.68 -2.12 -12.68
N LEU A 110 -12.62 -2.40 -11.76
CA LEU A 110 -12.67 -1.71 -10.47
C LEU A 110 -11.40 -2.01 -9.66
N ARG A 111 -10.77 -0.94 -9.20
CA ARG A 111 -9.59 -1.03 -8.31
C ARG A 111 -10.03 -1.25 -6.88
N THR A 112 -10.29 -2.49 -6.53
CA THR A 112 -10.71 -2.87 -5.17
C THR A 112 -9.54 -3.33 -4.31
N VAL A 113 -8.45 -3.78 -4.93
CA VAL A 113 -7.27 -4.33 -4.24
C VAL A 113 -5.97 -3.92 -4.95
N HIS A 114 -4.97 -3.67 -4.15
CA HIS A 114 -3.56 -3.54 -4.51
C HIS A 114 -2.78 -4.64 -3.78
N VAL A 115 -1.89 -5.30 -4.47
CA VAL A 115 -1.00 -6.29 -3.88
C VAL A 115 0.43 -5.85 -4.10
N HIS A 116 1.13 -5.69 -3.00
CA HIS A 116 2.52 -5.32 -2.92
C HIS A 116 3.32 -6.57 -2.54
N VAL A 117 4.36 -6.89 -3.30
CA VAL A 117 5.27 -7.99 -2.97
C VAL A 117 6.63 -7.40 -2.64
N CYS A 118 7.20 -7.83 -1.53
CA CYS A 118 8.56 -7.47 -1.12
C CYS A 118 9.29 -8.68 -0.53
N GLU A 119 10.60 -8.54 -0.36
CA GLU A 119 11.42 -9.56 0.27
C GLU A 119 11.31 -9.49 1.80
N ALA A 120 11.38 -10.63 2.46
CA ALA A 120 11.38 -10.75 3.91
C ALA A 120 12.53 -9.95 4.55
N GLY A 121 12.20 -9.17 5.59
CA GLY A 121 13.15 -8.31 6.29
C GLY A 121 13.58 -7.06 5.51
N SER A 122 12.97 -6.77 4.35
CA SER A 122 13.27 -5.58 3.57
C SER A 122 12.85 -4.29 4.30
N LEU A 123 13.49 -3.17 3.95
CA LEU A 123 13.06 -1.85 4.44
C LEU A 123 11.63 -1.55 4.04
N TRP A 124 11.21 -1.96 2.84
CA TRP A 124 9.87 -1.79 2.34
C TRP A 124 8.82 -2.43 3.27
N GLU A 125 9.04 -3.67 3.67
CA GLU A 125 8.19 -4.36 4.63
C GLU A 125 8.13 -3.61 5.97
N GLN A 126 9.30 -3.32 6.55
CA GLN A 126 9.42 -2.70 7.85
C GLN A 126 8.71 -1.33 7.91
N GLU A 127 8.95 -0.47 6.93
CA GLU A 127 8.36 0.88 6.87
C GLU A 127 6.83 0.83 6.82
N HIS A 128 6.26 -0.07 6.01
CA HIS A 128 4.80 -0.18 5.86
C HIS A 128 4.13 -0.76 7.10
N LEU A 129 4.73 -1.76 7.73
CA LEU A 129 4.23 -2.33 8.98
C LEU A 129 4.36 -1.34 10.15
N VAL A 130 5.48 -0.63 10.27
CA VAL A 130 5.69 0.42 11.27
C VAL A 130 4.69 1.55 11.10
N PHE A 131 4.51 2.04 9.88
CA PHE A 131 3.55 3.11 9.60
C PHE A 131 2.13 2.71 9.98
N ARG A 132 1.66 1.53 9.53
CA ARG A 132 0.35 0.99 9.93
C ARG A 132 0.22 0.89 11.45
N GLY A 133 1.18 0.26 12.12
CA GLY A 133 1.15 0.05 13.56
C GLY A 133 1.08 1.34 14.35
N ARG A 134 1.81 2.37 13.94
CA ARG A 134 1.78 3.70 14.58
C ARG A 134 0.43 4.39 14.41
N LEU A 135 -0.18 4.32 13.22
CA LEU A 135 -1.52 4.88 13.00
C LEU A 135 -2.60 4.14 13.81
N GLN A 136 -2.46 2.83 14.00
CA GLN A 136 -3.38 2.03 14.83
C GLN A 136 -3.23 2.35 16.33
N ALA A 137 -2.02 2.64 16.77
CA ALA A 137 -1.70 2.90 18.18
C ALA A 137 -2.00 4.34 18.63
N ASP A 138 -2.06 5.30 17.71
CA ASP A 138 -2.20 6.74 18.01
C ASP A 138 -3.32 7.38 17.18
N ALA A 139 -4.45 7.62 17.85
CA ALA A 139 -5.63 8.23 17.23
C ALA A 139 -5.38 9.69 16.79
N SER A 140 -4.50 10.43 17.48
CA SER A 140 -4.12 11.81 17.09
C SER A 140 -3.32 11.80 15.80
N LEU A 141 -2.36 10.89 15.68
CA LEU A 141 -1.58 10.68 14.47
C LEU A 141 -2.48 10.26 13.30
N ALA A 142 -3.42 9.32 13.53
CA ALA A 142 -4.37 8.89 12.51
C ALA A 142 -5.27 10.05 12.05
N GLY A 143 -5.73 10.91 12.99
CA GLY A 143 -6.49 12.12 12.72
C GLY A 143 -5.72 13.14 11.87
N ALA A 144 -4.45 13.37 12.20
CA ALA A 144 -3.59 14.25 11.42
C ALA A 144 -3.36 13.72 9.99
N TYR A 145 -3.15 12.42 9.84
CA TYR A 145 -3.04 11.79 8.52
C TYR A 145 -4.34 11.85 7.71
N ALA A 146 -5.49 11.70 8.38
CA ALA A 146 -6.80 11.88 7.75
C ALA A 146 -6.98 13.31 7.21
N ASN A 147 -6.60 14.32 7.99
CA ASN A 147 -6.68 15.74 7.61
C ASN A 147 -5.75 16.04 6.42
N LEU A 148 -4.51 15.54 6.43
CA LEU A 148 -3.60 15.64 5.29
C LEU A 148 -4.24 15.04 4.02
N LYS A 149 -4.77 13.82 4.11
CA LYS A 149 -5.39 13.14 2.96
C LYS A 149 -6.60 13.92 2.42
N ARG A 150 -7.47 14.44 3.29
CA ARG A 150 -8.61 15.28 2.89
C ARG A 150 -8.15 16.57 2.20
N GLY A 151 -7.09 17.20 2.71
CA GLY A 151 -6.47 18.38 2.08
C GLY A 151 -5.96 18.08 0.68
N LEU A 152 -5.17 17.02 0.53
CA LEU A 152 -4.62 16.59 -0.76
C LEU A 152 -5.73 16.18 -1.75
N ALA A 153 -6.77 15.48 -1.30
CA ALA A 153 -7.88 15.11 -2.16
C ALA A 153 -8.63 16.33 -2.72
N ARG A 154 -8.73 17.42 -1.96
CA ARG A 154 -9.33 18.69 -2.43
C ARG A 154 -8.43 19.45 -3.39
N SER A 155 -7.12 19.48 -3.14
CA SER A 155 -6.17 20.32 -3.92
C SER A 155 -5.66 19.63 -5.19
N VAL A 156 -5.33 18.33 -5.10
CA VAL A 156 -4.71 17.57 -6.19
C VAL A 156 -5.37 16.21 -6.44
N GLY A 157 -6.60 16.01 -5.99
CA GLY A 157 -7.27 14.71 -6.06
C GLY A 157 -7.54 14.19 -7.48
N HIS A 158 -7.45 15.05 -8.49
CA HIS A 158 -7.50 14.67 -9.90
C HIS A 158 -6.15 14.13 -10.43
N ASP A 159 -5.05 14.36 -9.69
CA ASP A 159 -3.70 13.85 -9.99
C ASP A 159 -3.28 12.85 -8.90
N ARG A 160 -3.32 11.56 -9.24
CA ARG A 160 -2.98 10.48 -8.31
C ARG A 160 -1.51 10.47 -7.91
N LEU A 161 -0.62 10.90 -8.80
CA LEU A 161 0.81 10.96 -8.51
C LEU A 161 1.10 12.10 -7.53
N ALA A 162 0.55 13.29 -7.78
CA ALA A 162 0.67 14.42 -6.85
C ALA A 162 0.03 14.10 -5.49
N TYR A 163 -1.13 13.43 -5.46
CA TYR A 163 -1.75 12.96 -4.22
C TYR A 163 -0.86 11.98 -3.45
N SER A 164 -0.23 11.04 -4.15
CA SER A 164 0.67 10.07 -3.50
C SER A 164 1.95 10.73 -3.01
N ALA A 165 2.58 11.57 -3.82
CA ALA A 165 3.78 12.32 -3.46
C ALA A 165 3.53 13.26 -2.25
N GLY A 166 2.36 13.89 -2.18
CA GLY A 166 1.99 14.77 -1.06
C GLY A 166 1.92 14.09 0.31
N LYS A 167 1.87 12.76 0.38
CA LYS A 167 1.88 12.00 1.62
C LYS A 167 3.29 11.58 2.06
N SER A 168 4.26 11.57 1.15
CA SER A 168 5.55 10.91 1.36
C SER A 168 6.34 11.47 2.54
N GLN A 169 6.36 12.81 2.71
CA GLN A 169 7.07 13.42 3.83
C GLN A 169 6.43 13.06 5.18
N PHE A 170 5.10 13.09 5.27
CA PHE A 170 4.40 12.70 6.49
C PHE A 170 4.69 11.24 6.86
N ILE A 171 4.61 10.33 5.89
CA ILE A 171 4.90 8.90 6.08
C ILE A 171 6.32 8.73 6.59
N LYS A 172 7.29 9.38 5.94
CA LYS A 172 8.70 9.33 6.32
C LYS A 172 8.92 9.83 7.76
N ASP A 173 8.33 10.96 8.13
CA ASP A 173 8.48 11.52 9.48
C ASP A 173 7.87 10.60 10.54
N VAL A 174 6.75 9.97 10.23
CA VAL A 174 6.15 8.95 11.11
C VAL A 174 7.07 7.75 11.23
N VAL A 175 7.53 7.15 10.13
CA VAL A 175 8.39 5.95 10.14
C VAL A 175 9.71 6.22 10.87
N ASP A 176 10.31 7.39 10.70
CA ASP A 176 11.57 7.78 11.36
C ASP A 176 11.38 8.21 12.83
N GLY A 177 10.14 8.24 13.34
CA GLY A 177 9.87 8.68 14.72
C GLY A 177 9.99 10.18 14.95
N ARG A 178 10.00 10.96 13.89
CA ARG A 178 10.08 12.42 13.94
C ARG A 178 8.72 13.12 14.02
N TRP A 179 7.62 12.37 14.04
CA TRP A 179 6.29 12.97 14.19
C TRP A 179 6.23 13.72 15.53
N PRO A 180 5.89 15.01 15.54
CA PRO A 180 5.81 15.79 16.75
C PRO A 180 4.71 15.26 17.66
N ARG A 181 5.06 14.91 18.89
CA ARG A 181 4.10 14.50 19.93
C ARG A 181 3.34 15.69 20.52
N ASP A 182 3.74 16.91 20.17
CA ASP A 182 3.13 18.17 20.62
C ASP A 182 2.90 19.10 19.44
N LEU A 183 1.67 19.09 18.91
CA LEU A 183 1.08 20.26 18.24
C LEU A 183 0.19 20.98 19.26
N SER A 184 0.72 21.26 20.45
CA SER A 184 0.10 22.20 21.39
C SER A 184 0.49 23.60 20.98
N VAL A 185 -0.31 24.23 20.13
CA VAL A 185 -0.56 25.67 20.11
C VAL A 185 -2.02 25.89 19.74
#